data_925bc52ce295f55da2577548be800333
#
_entry.id   925bc52ce295f55da2577548be800333
#
_cell.length_a   1.000
_cell.length_b   1.000
_cell.length_c   1.000
_cell.angle_alpha   90.00
_cell.angle_beta   90.00
_cell.angle_gamma   90.00
#
_symmetry.space_group_name_H-M   'P 1'
#
loop_
_entity.id
_entity.type
_entity.pdbx_description
1 polymer ?
#
loop_
_entity_poly.entity_id
_entity_poly.type
_entity_poly.pdbx_seq_one_letter_code
_entity_poly.pdbx_strand_id
1 'polypeptide(L)'
;LFVVMNAGTQAVSAAFRAGTYKARNVYFATDKHVIIVGSKTQKHYQVRGKWENSKAFVYNIETQKLTTLLDNSCVERSQSKIKRCKSRTSSLFPGQSGLGRIIGLNKKSREVYMPAYSGLRKPHYDVYRVSLKTGKAKRFATGNASTIDWFLNEDGTVLAREDFSERTGEHLIYSKTSGEWELIYRNEADIPEFSPQAISQDNKRLFFTSFNENVFSMALDTGEITGPLFGQEGKDVGFIVTDINRKMESIRYSGFTPSYSFPDQKDNETYKMLSEYYPASSVYVEDRSTDNNKWLVHITGNDGAGDYRILDREKVKLQKILAEYPDIAAIGEIRAINYKARDGLKIPAILTLPTDPEKRKNLPLIALPHGGPASHDTVRFDWLAQYLTAKGYAVLQPNFRGSTGFGYELKNSGDG
;
A
#
# COMPACT_ATOMS: atom_id res chain seq x y z
N LEU A 1 17.86 -7.09 6.41
CA LEU A 1 18.46 -7.80 5.31
C LEU A 1 17.44 -7.87 4.17
N PHE A 2 17.87 -7.55 2.96
CA PHE A 2 17.12 -7.77 1.72
C PHE A 2 17.81 -8.87 0.95
N VAL A 3 17.02 -9.73 0.34
CA VAL A 3 17.51 -10.83 -0.49
C VAL A 3 16.80 -10.74 -1.83
N VAL A 4 17.57 -10.76 -2.91
CA VAL A 4 17.06 -10.88 -4.28
C VAL A 4 17.27 -12.32 -4.73
N MET A 5 16.21 -12.98 -5.11
CA MET A 5 16.21 -14.38 -5.52
C MET A 5 15.69 -14.53 -6.94
N ASN A 6 16.22 -15.48 -7.66
CA ASN A 6 15.64 -15.91 -8.93
C ASN A 6 14.35 -16.70 -8.66
N ALA A 7 13.24 -16.25 -9.23
CA ALA A 7 11.93 -16.84 -9.00
C ALA A 7 11.79 -18.31 -9.46
N GLY A 8 12.56 -18.72 -10.48
CA GLY A 8 12.51 -20.08 -11.03
C GLY A 8 13.39 -21.07 -10.28
N THR A 9 14.63 -20.65 -9.97
CA THR A 9 15.65 -21.54 -9.35
C THR A 9 15.75 -21.39 -7.83
N GLN A 10 15.13 -20.34 -7.25
CA GLN A 10 15.29 -19.93 -5.84
C GLN A 10 16.73 -19.57 -5.44
N ALA A 11 17.63 -19.47 -6.39
CA ALA A 11 19.00 -19.07 -6.13
C ALA A 11 19.08 -17.60 -5.70
N VAL A 12 19.86 -17.32 -4.65
CA VAL A 12 20.11 -15.95 -4.19
C VAL A 12 21.02 -15.24 -5.18
N SER A 13 20.50 -14.20 -5.82
CA SER A 13 21.26 -13.36 -6.75
C SER A 13 21.99 -12.22 -6.04
N ALA A 14 21.43 -11.70 -4.96
CA ALA A 14 22.04 -10.65 -4.15
C ALA A 14 21.47 -10.63 -2.74
N ALA A 15 22.29 -10.18 -1.78
CA ALA A 15 21.86 -9.90 -0.42
C ALA A 15 22.54 -8.62 0.09
N PHE A 16 21.78 -7.73 0.72
CA PHE A 16 22.31 -6.46 1.20
C PHE A 16 21.51 -5.92 2.40
N ARG A 17 22.08 -4.94 3.08
CA ARG A 17 21.43 -4.25 4.21
C ARG A 17 21.23 -2.78 3.87
N ALA A 18 20.04 -2.26 4.11
CA ALA A 18 19.72 -0.82 4.02
C ALA A 18 20.00 -0.10 5.36
N GLY A 19 21.04 -0.47 6.06
CA GLY A 19 21.44 0.13 7.34
C GLY A 19 20.38 -0.08 8.44
N THR A 20 20.04 0.98 9.14
CA THR A 20 19.08 0.99 10.26
C THR A 20 17.66 1.36 9.82
N TYR A 21 17.38 1.43 8.53
CA TYR A 21 16.05 1.71 8.02
C TYR A 21 15.16 0.46 8.09
N LYS A 22 13.93 0.65 8.53
CA LYS A 22 12.86 -0.34 8.43
C LYS A 22 12.39 -0.38 6.98
N ALA A 23 12.25 -1.57 6.40
CA ALA A 23 11.66 -1.73 5.08
C ALA A 23 10.18 -1.29 5.10
N ARG A 24 9.77 -0.57 4.07
CA ARG A 24 8.38 -0.14 3.88
C ARG A 24 7.84 -0.69 2.57
N ASN A 25 8.50 -0.40 1.46
CA ASN A 25 8.13 -0.90 0.15
C ASN A 25 9.38 -1.33 -0.62
N VAL A 26 9.21 -2.28 -1.55
CA VAL A 26 10.24 -2.75 -2.46
C VAL A 26 9.64 -2.85 -3.85
N TYR A 27 10.35 -2.35 -4.86
CA TYR A 27 9.91 -2.34 -6.24
C TYR A 27 11.04 -2.78 -7.17
N PHE A 28 10.75 -3.63 -8.16
CA PHE A 28 11.64 -3.82 -9.28
C PHE A 28 11.46 -2.68 -10.29
N ALA A 29 12.43 -1.77 -10.35
CA ALA A 29 12.42 -0.69 -11.35
C ALA A 29 12.81 -1.18 -12.75
N THR A 30 13.77 -2.09 -12.78
CA THR A 30 14.23 -2.83 -13.99
C THR A 30 14.79 -4.17 -13.53
N ASP A 31 15.15 -5.05 -14.44
CA ASP A 31 15.79 -6.34 -14.13
C ASP A 31 17.09 -6.21 -13.31
N LYS A 32 17.68 -5.00 -13.30
CA LYS A 32 18.97 -4.71 -12.63
C LYS A 32 18.84 -3.78 -11.42
N HIS A 33 17.70 -3.15 -11.22
CA HIS A 33 17.50 -2.13 -10.20
C HIS A 33 16.32 -2.44 -9.31
N VAL A 34 16.58 -2.58 -8.02
CA VAL A 34 15.55 -2.70 -6.97
C VAL A 34 15.48 -1.39 -6.20
N ILE A 35 14.30 -0.79 -6.16
CA ILE A 35 14.03 0.38 -5.32
C ILE A 35 13.51 -0.10 -3.97
N ILE A 36 14.04 0.48 -2.91
CA ILE A 36 13.67 0.19 -1.54
C ILE A 36 13.25 1.49 -0.88
N VAL A 37 12.04 1.53 -0.36
CA VAL A 37 11.59 2.60 0.51
C VAL A 37 11.77 2.15 1.94
N GLY A 38 12.53 2.91 2.70
CA GLY A 38 12.79 2.64 4.11
C GLY A 38 12.45 3.83 4.97
N SER A 39 12.12 3.58 6.23
CA SER A 39 11.89 4.63 7.22
C SER A 39 12.71 4.43 8.47
N LYS A 40 12.98 5.52 9.18
CA LYS A 40 13.73 5.54 10.42
C LYS A 40 13.18 6.60 11.36
N THR A 41 12.90 6.20 12.60
CA THR A 41 12.52 7.14 13.65
C THR A 41 13.77 7.90 14.14
N GLN A 42 13.75 9.21 14.03
CA GLN A 42 14.86 10.06 14.47
C GLN A 42 14.36 11.38 15.07
N LYS A 43 15.20 12.01 15.91
CA LYS A 43 14.91 13.34 16.45
C LYS A 43 15.00 14.38 15.32
N HIS A 44 14.05 15.30 15.30
CA HIS A 44 14.07 16.45 14.41
C HIS A 44 14.61 17.66 15.18
N TYR A 45 15.50 18.45 14.57
CA TYR A 45 16.14 19.58 15.27
C TYR A 45 15.21 20.79 15.47
N GLN A 46 14.15 20.91 14.64
CA GLN A 46 13.21 22.04 14.68
C GLN A 46 11.90 21.73 15.41
N VAL A 47 11.60 20.46 15.65
CA VAL A 47 10.32 20.04 16.23
C VAL A 47 10.58 19.13 17.43
N ARG A 48 9.85 19.36 18.53
CA ARG A 48 9.97 18.56 19.74
C ARG A 48 9.48 17.14 19.49
N GLY A 49 10.33 16.13 19.72
CA GLY A 49 9.96 14.73 19.59
C GLY A 49 10.81 13.93 18.61
N LYS A 50 10.38 12.69 18.37
CA LYS A 50 10.94 11.77 17.37
C LYS A 50 9.93 11.60 16.26
N TRP A 51 10.38 11.68 15.01
CA TRP A 51 9.56 11.56 13.82
C TRP A 51 10.04 10.43 12.94
N GLU A 52 9.11 9.77 12.26
CA GLU A 52 9.42 8.76 11.27
C GLU A 52 9.79 9.45 9.96
N ASN A 53 11.03 9.25 9.51
CA ASN A 53 11.52 9.81 8.26
C ASN A 53 11.71 8.70 7.25
N SER A 54 11.11 8.84 6.07
CA SER A 54 11.27 7.91 4.97
C SER A 54 12.32 8.39 3.96
N LYS A 55 13.02 7.43 3.34
CA LYS A 55 13.93 7.64 2.22
C LYS A 55 13.76 6.50 1.22
N ALA A 56 14.06 6.79 -0.03
CA ALA A 56 14.16 5.76 -1.07
C ALA A 56 15.62 5.54 -1.48
N PHE A 57 15.91 4.29 -1.76
CA PHE A 57 17.22 3.84 -2.23
C PHE A 57 17.03 3.01 -3.49
N VAL A 58 18.01 3.01 -4.37
CA VAL A 58 18.09 2.05 -5.46
C VAL A 58 19.31 1.15 -5.27
N TYR A 59 19.09 -0.14 -5.35
CA TYR A 59 20.14 -1.15 -5.35
C TYR A 59 20.31 -1.70 -6.77
N ASN A 60 21.53 -1.60 -7.30
CA ASN A 60 21.89 -2.22 -8.56
C ASN A 60 22.40 -3.63 -8.30
N ILE A 61 21.72 -4.65 -8.82
CA ILE A 61 22.00 -6.07 -8.58
C ILE A 61 23.38 -6.49 -9.14
N GLU A 62 23.77 -5.97 -10.32
CA GLU A 62 25.03 -6.33 -10.98
C GLU A 62 26.24 -5.70 -10.29
N THR A 63 26.15 -4.40 -9.98
CA THR A 63 27.28 -3.67 -9.39
C THR A 63 27.28 -3.72 -7.86
N GLN A 64 26.22 -4.28 -7.25
CA GLN A 64 26.00 -4.38 -5.81
C GLN A 64 26.05 -3.02 -5.10
N LYS A 65 25.71 -1.95 -5.80
CA LYS A 65 25.77 -0.58 -5.30
C LYS A 65 24.40 -0.13 -4.81
N LEU A 66 24.36 0.35 -3.57
CA LEU A 66 23.20 1.04 -2.99
C LEU A 66 23.39 2.56 -3.16
N THR A 67 22.40 3.24 -3.75
CA THR A 67 22.40 4.68 -3.99
C THR A 67 21.14 5.31 -3.40
N THR A 68 21.28 6.37 -2.61
CA THR A 68 20.13 7.12 -2.10
C THR A 68 19.47 7.90 -3.23
N LEU A 69 18.16 7.78 -3.38
CA LEU A 69 17.38 8.58 -4.32
C LEU A 69 17.03 9.93 -3.70
N LEU A 70 16.82 10.92 -4.54
CA LEU A 70 16.57 12.30 -4.11
C LEU A 70 17.69 12.79 -3.15
N ASP A 71 18.94 12.36 -3.45
CA ASP A 71 20.09 12.71 -2.65
C ASP A 71 20.41 14.19 -2.82
N ASN A 72 20.11 14.92 -1.78
CA ASN A 72 20.46 16.33 -1.65
C ASN A 72 21.47 16.48 -0.51
N SER A 73 22.69 16.07 -0.78
CA SER A 73 23.82 16.10 0.18
C SER A 73 24.07 17.48 0.81
N CYS A 74 23.36 18.49 0.34
CA CYS A 74 23.38 19.85 0.90
C CYS A 74 22.50 20.05 2.14
N VAL A 75 21.55 19.16 2.41
CA VAL A 75 20.57 19.32 3.51
C VAL A 75 21.08 18.73 4.84
N GLU A 76 22.03 17.81 4.81
CA GLU A 76 22.45 17.06 6.01
C GLU A 76 23.67 17.62 6.75
N ARG A 77 24.25 18.74 6.40
CA ARG A 77 25.45 19.25 7.08
C ARG A 77 25.18 20.44 8.00
N SER A 78 25.20 20.09 9.30
CA SER A 78 25.47 20.85 10.52
C SER A 78 25.10 22.36 10.57
N GLN A 79 24.53 22.72 11.71
CA GLN A 79 24.08 24.04 12.15
C GLN A 79 25.09 25.21 12.02
N SER A 80 26.33 24.99 11.61
CA SER A 80 27.36 26.02 11.69
C SER A 80 27.98 26.49 10.37
N LYS A 81 27.75 25.83 9.24
CA LYS A 81 28.26 26.32 7.94
C LYS A 81 27.31 25.89 6.80
N ILE A 82 26.45 26.81 6.38
CA ILE A 82 25.76 26.74 5.09
C ILE A 82 26.81 26.84 3.98
N LYS A 83 27.40 25.71 3.60
CA LYS A 83 28.19 25.68 2.37
C LYS A 83 27.22 25.89 1.22
N ARG A 84 27.41 26.95 0.45
CA ARG A 84 26.67 27.20 -0.80
C ARG A 84 26.73 25.93 -1.65
N CYS A 85 25.58 25.26 -1.78
CA CYS A 85 25.46 24.12 -2.68
C CYS A 85 25.70 24.62 -4.10
N LYS A 86 26.72 24.11 -4.74
CA LYS A 86 27.03 24.40 -6.17
C LYS A 86 26.01 23.76 -7.13
N SER A 87 25.06 22.98 -6.63
CA SER A 87 24.01 22.33 -7.42
C SER A 87 22.78 23.24 -7.48
N ARG A 88 22.29 23.54 -8.68
CA ARG A 88 21.02 24.23 -8.94
C ARG A 88 19.77 23.44 -8.51
N THR A 89 19.90 22.28 -7.91
CA THR A 89 18.86 21.52 -7.20
C THR A 89 18.57 22.10 -5.81
N SER A 90 18.79 23.39 -5.69
CA SER A 90 18.60 24.12 -4.47
C SER A 90 17.15 24.10 -4.06
N SER A 91 16.94 23.75 -2.86
CA SER A 91 15.89 24.13 -1.97
C SER A 91 14.83 23.09 -1.68
N LEU A 92 15.20 21.81 -1.53
CA LEU A 92 14.35 20.95 -0.73
C LEU A 92 14.17 21.57 0.65
N PHE A 93 12.92 21.63 1.10
CA PHE A 93 12.61 22.16 2.42
C PHE A 93 13.35 21.30 3.47
N PRO A 94 14.15 21.92 4.37
CA PRO A 94 14.92 21.16 5.36
C PRO A 94 14.01 20.43 6.32
N GLY A 95 14.36 19.19 6.64
CA GLY A 95 13.70 18.44 7.70
C GLY A 95 12.36 17.82 7.34
N GLN A 96 11.95 17.81 6.09
CA GLN A 96 10.76 17.06 5.66
C GLN A 96 10.96 15.57 5.84
N SER A 97 9.88 14.84 6.18
CA SER A 97 9.92 13.42 6.56
C SER A 97 9.63 12.46 5.41
N GLY A 98 8.99 12.93 4.34
CA GLY A 98 8.37 12.10 3.29
C GLY A 98 9.24 11.84 2.05
N LEU A 99 10.57 11.89 2.13
CA LEU A 99 11.49 11.75 0.98
C LEU A 99 11.58 10.33 0.39
N GLY A 100 10.77 9.39 0.86
CA GLY A 100 10.68 8.04 0.30
C GLY A 100 9.52 7.84 -0.69
N ARG A 101 8.64 8.83 -0.87
CA ARG A 101 7.47 8.67 -1.75
C ARG A 101 7.88 8.66 -3.21
N ILE A 102 7.40 7.66 -3.95
CA ILE A 102 7.56 7.53 -5.40
C ILE A 102 6.17 7.58 -6.01
N ILE A 103 5.98 8.36 -7.05
CA ILE A 103 4.71 8.55 -7.75
C ILE A 103 4.77 8.17 -9.22
N GLY A 104 5.91 7.69 -9.69
CA GLY A 104 6.08 7.20 -11.05
C GLY A 104 7.49 6.73 -11.35
N LEU A 105 7.59 5.86 -12.34
CA LEU A 105 8.82 5.30 -12.86
C LEU A 105 8.81 5.32 -14.39
N ASN A 106 9.78 5.98 -14.98
CA ASN A 106 10.06 5.88 -16.41
C ASN A 106 11.16 4.84 -16.63
N LYS A 107 10.78 3.64 -17.07
CA LYS A 107 11.72 2.53 -17.32
C LYS A 107 12.71 2.85 -18.44
N LYS A 108 12.31 3.60 -19.48
CA LYS A 108 13.15 3.96 -20.63
C LYS A 108 14.27 4.91 -20.24
N SER A 109 13.95 5.99 -19.52
CA SER A 109 14.95 6.96 -19.06
C SER A 109 15.68 6.51 -17.78
N ARG A 110 15.21 5.46 -17.10
CA ARG A 110 15.68 4.98 -15.79
C ARG A 110 15.64 6.08 -14.74
N GLU A 111 14.50 6.73 -14.64
CA GLU A 111 14.24 7.81 -13.71
C GLU A 111 12.95 7.54 -12.93
N VAL A 112 12.91 7.96 -11.68
CA VAL A 112 11.69 7.97 -10.86
C VAL A 112 11.24 9.40 -10.60
N TYR A 113 9.94 9.55 -10.39
CA TYR A 113 9.32 10.81 -10.01
C TYR A 113 9.00 10.79 -8.53
N MET A 114 9.55 11.76 -7.80
CA MET A 114 9.46 11.84 -6.34
C MET A 114 8.98 13.23 -5.94
N PRO A 115 7.84 13.35 -5.24
CA PRO A 115 7.39 14.62 -4.74
C PRO A 115 8.16 15.00 -3.48
N ALA A 116 8.43 16.32 -3.33
CA ALA A 116 9.04 16.85 -2.14
C ALA A 116 8.76 18.35 -1.99
N TYR A 117 8.71 18.81 -0.75
CA TYR A 117 8.60 20.25 -0.49
C TYR A 117 9.88 20.98 -0.84
N SER A 118 9.74 22.13 -1.48
CA SER A 118 10.80 23.06 -1.82
C SER A 118 10.44 24.50 -1.43
N GLY A 119 11.45 25.36 -1.32
CA GLY A 119 11.26 26.76 -0.88
C GLY A 119 11.35 26.90 0.65
N LEU A 120 12.21 27.83 1.12
CA LEU A 120 12.43 28.06 2.55
C LEU A 120 11.35 28.94 3.22
N ARG A 121 10.78 29.90 2.50
CA ARG A 121 9.83 30.88 3.05
C ARG A 121 8.37 30.55 2.75
N LYS A 122 8.11 29.98 1.59
CA LYS A 122 6.79 29.54 1.14
C LYS A 122 6.97 28.14 0.56
N PRO A 123 6.90 27.09 1.38
CA PRO A 123 7.04 25.74 0.88
C PRO A 123 5.93 25.43 -0.12
N HIS A 124 6.33 24.80 -1.22
CA HIS A 124 5.42 24.26 -2.21
C HIS A 124 5.82 22.81 -2.56
N TYR A 125 4.87 21.98 -2.92
CA TYR A 125 5.07 20.54 -3.13
C TYR A 125 5.37 20.28 -4.60
N ASP A 126 6.66 20.14 -4.93
CA ASP A 126 7.18 19.95 -6.27
C ASP A 126 7.42 18.50 -6.60
N VAL A 127 7.46 18.17 -7.89
CA VAL A 127 7.93 16.87 -8.39
C VAL A 127 9.38 16.97 -8.83
N TYR A 128 10.18 16.01 -8.41
CA TYR A 128 11.57 15.84 -8.83
C TYR A 128 11.72 14.60 -9.69
N ARG A 129 12.43 14.73 -10.80
CA ARG A 129 12.89 13.61 -11.62
C ARG A 129 14.26 13.17 -11.10
N VAL A 130 14.37 11.90 -10.69
CA VAL A 130 15.52 11.36 -9.98
C VAL A 130 16.13 10.20 -10.76
N SER A 131 17.42 10.30 -11.08
CA SER A 131 18.14 9.27 -11.81
C SER A 131 18.39 8.03 -10.96
N LEU A 132 17.99 6.85 -11.41
CA LEU A 132 18.32 5.57 -10.77
C LEU A 132 19.82 5.28 -10.73
N LYS A 133 20.60 5.80 -11.69
CA LYS A 133 22.06 5.60 -11.75
C LYS A 133 22.81 6.39 -10.69
N THR A 134 22.37 7.62 -10.40
CA THR A 134 23.14 8.59 -9.61
C THR A 134 22.45 9.05 -8.35
N GLY A 135 21.14 8.80 -8.19
CA GLY A 135 20.30 9.34 -7.12
C GLY A 135 20.06 10.86 -7.20
N LYS A 136 20.70 11.53 -8.16
CA LYS A 136 20.58 12.98 -8.32
C LYS A 136 19.21 13.37 -8.86
N ALA A 137 18.66 14.43 -8.28
CA ALA A 137 17.36 14.96 -8.59
C ALA A 137 17.43 16.27 -9.40
N LYS A 138 16.46 16.45 -10.29
CA LYS A 138 16.19 17.72 -10.98
C LYS A 138 14.70 18.02 -10.80
N ARG A 139 14.36 19.26 -10.40
CA ARG A 139 12.96 19.69 -10.32
C ARG A 139 12.30 19.54 -11.69
N PHE A 140 11.16 18.92 -11.72
CA PHE A 140 10.43 18.55 -12.93
C PHE A 140 9.13 19.33 -13.09
N ALA A 141 8.31 19.38 -12.04
CA ALA A 141 7.09 20.17 -12.00
C ALA A 141 7.04 20.99 -10.70
N THR A 142 6.44 22.17 -10.77
CA THR A 142 6.32 23.09 -9.63
C THR A 142 4.87 23.17 -9.19
N GLY A 143 4.63 22.91 -7.93
CA GLY A 143 3.34 23.07 -7.27
C GLY A 143 3.18 24.45 -6.64
N ASN A 144 2.23 24.54 -5.72
CA ASN A 144 2.00 25.71 -4.88
C ASN A 144 1.95 25.32 -3.40
N ALA A 145 1.60 26.25 -2.52
CA ALA A 145 1.53 25.99 -1.08
C ALA A 145 0.37 25.05 -0.68
N SER A 146 -0.64 24.92 -1.52
CA SER A 146 -1.80 24.06 -1.31
C SER A 146 -1.68 22.72 -2.04
N THR A 147 -0.65 22.53 -2.87
CA THR A 147 -0.46 21.25 -3.59
C THR A 147 -0.19 20.11 -2.63
N ILE A 148 -0.99 19.04 -2.70
CA ILE A 148 -0.89 17.87 -1.85
C ILE A 148 -0.56 16.60 -2.63
N ASP A 149 -0.90 16.54 -3.94
CA ASP A 149 -0.59 15.35 -4.76
C ASP A 149 -0.42 15.67 -6.26
N TRP A 150 0.17 14.68 -6.97
CA TRP A 150 0.50 14.73 -8.38
C TRP A 150 0.22 13.39 -9.06
N PHE A 151 -0.25 13.45 -10.31
CA PHE A 151 -0.53 12.28 -11.14
C PHE A 151 0.21 12.40 -12.46
N LEU A 152 1.00 11.37 -12.77
CA LEU A 152 1.82 11.29 -13.98
C LEU A 152 1.54 9.98 -14.70
N ASN A 153 1.70 9.98 -16.01
CA ASN A 153 1.75 8.72 -16.75
C ASN A 153 3.16 8.07 -16.67
N GLU A 154 3.31 6.90 -17.28
CA GLU A 154 4.55 6.11 -17.25
C GLU A 154 5.73 6.73 -18.02
N ASP A 155 5.51 7.69 -18.90
CA ASP A 155 6.58 8.45 -19.56
C ASP A 155 6.96 9.73 -18.80
N GLY A 156 6.18 10.06 -17.76
CA GLY A 156 6.38 11.19 -16.90
C GLY A 156 5.57 12.44 -17.27
N THR A 157 4.69 12.37 -18.27
CA THR A 157 3.79 13.50 -18.54
C THR A 157 2.88 13.73 -17.34
N VAL A 158 2.81 14.97 -16.87
CA VAL A 158 1.92 15.37 -15.79
C VAL A 158 0.48 15.36 -16.29
N LEU A 159 -0.37 14.56 -15.68
CA LEU A 159 -1.79 14.44 -16.01
C LEU A 159 -2.66 15.34 -15.14
N ALA A 160 -2.39 15.36 -13.83
CA ALA A 160 -3.19 16.11 -12.88
C ALA A 160 -2.38 16.54 -11.64
N ARG A 161 -2.94 17.52 -10.93
CA ARG A 161 -2.47 17.99 -9.64
C ARG A 161 -3.65 18.19 -8.71
N GLU A 162 -3.49 17.77 -7.47
CA GLU A 162 -4.45 17.97 -6.38
C GLU A 162 -3.93 19.06 -5.44
N ASP A 163 -4.77 20.06 -5.16
CA ASP A 163 -4.48 21.15 -4.23
C ASP A 163 -5.56 21.17 -3.13
N PHE A 164 -5.14 21.33 -1.88
CA PHE A 164 -6.02 21.54 -0.75
C PHE A 164 -5.49 22.64 0.16
N SER A 165 -6.36 23.58 0.52
CA SER A 165 -6.03 24.70 1.39
C SER A 165 -6.72 24.56 2.74
N GLU A 166 -6.02 24.13 3.76
CA GLU A 166 -6.57 24.06 5.14
C GLU A 166 -7.12 25.41 5.63
N ARG A 167 -6.64 26.54 5.10
CA ARG A 167 -7.09 27.89 5.49
C ARG A 167 -8.46 28.26 4.92
N THR A 168 -8.77 27.82 3.70
CA THR A 168 -10.02 28.18 3.00
C THR A 168 -10.97 27.00 2.85
N GLY A 169 -10.52 25.79 3.14
CA GLY A 169 -11.28 24.56 2.88
C GLY A 169 -11.35 24.20 1.39
N GLU A 170 -10.70 24.95 0.49
CA GLU A 170 -10.78 24.67 -0.94
C GLU A 170 -10.01 23.41 -1.31
N HIS A 171 -10.72 22.47 -1.91
CA HIS A 171 -10.18 21.27 -2.55
C HIS A 171 -10.31 21.39 -4.06
N LEU A 172 -9.20 21.38 -4.77
CA LEU A 172 -9.14 21.66 -6.22
C LEU A 172 -8.37 20.54 -6.92
N ILE A 173 -8.89 20.08 -8.06
CA ILE A 173 -8.15 19.17 -8.94
C ILE A 173 -7.99 19.87 -10.29
N TYR A 174 -6.76 19.97 -10.73
CA TYR A 174 -6.38 20.48 -12.03
C TYR A 174 -5.93 19.36 -12.94
N SER A 175 -6.43 19.37 -14.18
CA SER A 175 -5.95 18.53 -15.26
C SER A 175 -4.98 19.26 -16.16
N LYS A 176 -4.08 18.51 -16.78
CA LYS A 176 -3.16 19.01 -17.80
C LYS A 176 -3.19 18.16 -19.09
N THR A 177 -4.24 17.41 -19.29
CA THR A 177 -4.37 16.48 -20.44
C THR A 177 -4.53 17.21 -21.77
N SER A 178 -5.05 18.42 -21.79
CA SER A 178 -5.11 19.31 -22.97
C SER A 178 -3.78 20.00 -23.31
N GLY A 179 -2.77 19.90 -22.42
CA GLY A 179 -1.50 20.65 -22.48
C GLY A 179 -1.44 21.87 -21.58
N GLU A 180 -2.58 22.47 -21.26
CA GLU A 180 -2.71 23.58 -20.33
C GLU A 180 -3.37 23.13 -19.02
N TRP A 181 -3.23 23.93 -17.95
CA TRP A 181 -3.86 23.66 -16.68
C TRP A 181 -5.34 24.08 -16.69
N GLU A 182 -6.24 23.13 -16.52
CA GLU A 182 -7.68 23.31 -16.42
C GLU A 182 -8.18 22.85 -15.07
N LEU A 183 -9.00 23.68 -14.40
CA LEU A 183 -9.68 23.32 -13.16
C LEU A 183 -10.84 22.39 -13.50
N ILE A 184 -10.78 21.12 -13.08
CA ILE A 184 -11.82 20.12 -13.37
C ILE A 184 -12.67 19.73 -12.14
N TYR A 185 -12.24 20.10 -10.92
CA TYR A 185 -13.00 19.87 -9.70
C TYR A 185 -12.72 20.97 -8.69
N ARG A 186 -13.81 21.42 -8.01
CA ARG A 186 -13.76 22.36 -6.88
C ARG A 186 -14.80 22.00 -5.85
N ASN A 187 -14.41 21.92 -4.59
CA ASN A 187 -15.27 21.78 -3.43
C ASN A 187 -14.68 22.58 -2.26
N GLU A 188 -15.52 22.90 -1.27
CA GLU A 188 -15.12 23.56 -0.03
C GLU A 188 -15.56 22.66 1.16
N ALA A 189 -14.60 22.19 1.94
CA ALA A 189 -14.80 21.35 3.11
C ALA A 189 -13.62 21.49 4.08
N ASP A 190 -13.81 21.19 5.35
CA ASP A 190 -12.73 21.22 6.36
C ASP A 190 -11.63 20.21 6.06
N ILE A 191 -11.98 19.10 5.42
CA ILE A 191 -11.08 18.07 4.91
C ILE A 191 -11.53 17.66 3.50
N PRO A 192 -10.61 17.21 2.62
CA PRO A 192 -11.01 16.68 1.32
C PRO A 192 -12.03 15.55 1.46
N GLU A 193 -13.14 15.61 0.75
CA GLU A 193 -14.15 14.53 0.74
C GLU A 193 -13.60 13.23 0.16
N PHE A 194 -12.59 13.33 -0.67
CA PHE A 194 -11.81 12.23 -1.22
C PHE A 194 -10.43 12.73 -1.65
N SER A 195 -9.51 11.78 -1.83
CA SER A 195 -8.24 12.04 -2.55
C SER A 195 -8.06 10.97 -3.63
N PRO A 196 -7.71 11.34 -4.86
CA PRO A 196 -7.42 10.38 -5.91
C PRO A 196 -6.27 9.47 -5.53
N GLN A 197 -6.43 8.18 -5.79
CA GLN A 197 -5.46 7.14 -5.40
C GLN A 197 -4.79 6.50 -6.61
N ALA A 198 -5.50 6.38 -7.72
CA ALA A 198 -5.05 5.66 -8.89
C ALA A 198 -5.43 6.38 -10.21
N ILE A 199 -4.79 5.94 -11.28
CA ILE A 199 -5.00 6.38 -12.66
C ILE A 199 -5.51 5.19 -13.47
N SER A 200 -6.44 5.42 -14.41
CA SER A 200 -6.86 4.39 -15.36
C SER A 200 -5.72 3.98 -16.30
N GLN A 201 -5.81 2.78 -16.87
CA GLN A 201 -4.78 2.28 -17.80
C GLN A 201 -4.60 3.19 -19.03
N ASP A 202 -5.68 3.82 -19.50
CA ASP A 202 -5.69 4.74 -20.65
C ASP A 202 -5.32 6.19 -20.30
N ASN A 203 -4.97 6.50 -19.05
CA ASN A 203 -4.63 7.84 -18.55
C ASN A 203 -5.76 8.87 -18.59
N LYS A 204 -7.02 8.45 -18.68
CA LYS A 204 -8.15 9.37 -18.85
C LYS A 204 -8.95 9.61 -17.59
N ARG A 205 -8.79 8.79 -16.56
CA ARG A 205 -9.57 8.89 -15.32
C ARG A 205 -8.69 8.75 -14.08
N LEU A 206 -9.09 9.44 -13.01
CA LEU A 206 -8.59 9.22 -11.66
C LEU A 206 -9.59 8.38 -10.88
N PHE A 207 -9.11 7.45 -10.04
CA PHE A 207 -9.93 6.66 -9.14
C PHE A 207 -9.70 7.08 -7.69
N PHE A 208 -10.77 7.06 -6.90
CA PHE A 208 -10.77 7.38 -5.48
C PHE A 208 -11.85 6.60 -4.74
N THR A 209 -11.73 6.51 -3.42
CA THR A 209 -12.76 6.00 -2.54
C THR A 209 -13.45 7.16 -1.82
N SER A 210 -14.77 7.09 -1.71
CA SER A 210 -15.56 8.00 -0.87
C SER A 210 -15.55 7.55 0.59
N PHE A 211 -16.11 8.37 1.49
CA PHE A 211 -16.28 8.01 2.91
C PHE A 211 -17.09 6.72 3.14
N ASN A 212 -17.96 6.36 2.20
CA ASN A 212 -18.75 5.13 2.25
C ASN A 212 -18.00 3.92 1.66
N GLU A 213 -16.67 4.04 1.46
CA GLU A 213 -15.79 2.98 0.97
C GLU A 213 -16.19 2.43 -0.42
N ASN A 214 -16.89 3.25 -1.21
CA ASN A 214 -17.18 2.96 -2.61
C ASN A 214 -16.13 3.60 -3.52
N VAL A 215 -15.84 2.95 -4.65
CA VAL A 215 -14.93 3.47 -5.68
C VAL A 215 -15.69 4.36 -6.63
N PHE A 216 -15.12 5.52 -6.92
CA PHE A 216 -15.55 6.46 -7.94
C PHE A 216 -14.41 6.74 -8.91
N SER A 217 -14.74 7.26 -10.07
CA SER A 217 -13.74 7.76 -11.00
C SER A 217 -14.12 9.16 -11.50
N MET A 218 -13.10 9.97 -11.75
CA MET A 218 -13.22 11.32 -12.31
C MET A 218 -12.56 11.37 -13.69
N ALA A 219 -13.25 11.83 -14.69
CA ALA A 219 -12.71 12.05 -16.03
C ALA A 219 -11.74 13.24 -16.01
N LEU A 220 -10.56 13.09 -16.61
CA LEU A 220 -9.51 14.13 -16.61
C LEU A 220 -9.76 15.25 -17.63
N ASP A 221 -10.63 15.06 -18.58
CA ASP A 221 -11.00 16.07 -19.59
C ASP A 221 -12.17 16.95 -19.14
N THR A 222 -13.12 16.40 -18.38
CA THR A 222 -14.36 17.09 -18.02
C THR A 222 -14.57 17.28 -16.52
N GLY A 223 -13.86 16.52 -15.69
CA GLY A 223 -14.11 16.46 -14.24
C GLY A 223 -15.37 15.66 -13.86
N GLU A 224 -16.04 15.02 -14.85
CA GLU A 224 -17.23 14.19 -14.59
C GLU A 224 -16.90 13.03 -13.65
N ILE A 225 -17.66 12.94 -12.54
CA ILE A 225 -17.55 11.85 -11.57
C ILE A 225 -18.56 10.77 -11.90
N THR A 226 -18.08 9.53 -11.99
CA THR A 226 -18.90 8.35 -12.23
C THR A 226 -18.74 7.36 -11.09
N GLY A 227 -19.83 6.78 -10.60
CA GLY A 227 -19.83 5.75 -9.56
C GLY A 227 -21.16 5.69 -8.81
N PRO A 228 -21.27 4.80 -7.82
CA PRO A 228 -20.23 3.88 -7.33
C PRO A 228 -19.87 2.80 -8.36
N LEU A 229 -18.57 2.48 -8.42
CA LEU A 229 -18.00 1.46 -9.28
C LEU A 229 -17.53 0.28 -8.43
N PHE A 230 -17.51 -0.91 -9.00
CA PHE A 230 -16.94 -2.11 -8.35
C PHE A 230 -17.58 -2.46 -7.00
N GLY A 231 -18.86 -2.12 -6.75
CA GLY A 231 -19.56 -2.47 -5.51
C GLY A 231 -19.73 -3.98 -5.38
N GLN A 232 -19.51 -4.53 -4.18
CA GLN A 232 -19.87 -5.90 -3.81
C GLN A 232 -20.71 -5.86 -2.53
N GLU A 233 -21.86 -6.51 -2.57
CA GLU A 233 -22.78 -6.55 -1.41
C GLU A 233 -22.09 -7.14 -0.17
N GLY A 234 -22.22 -6.46 0.96
CA GLY A 234 -21.68 -6.91 2.25
C GLY A 234 -20.16 -6.86 2.38
N LYS A 235 -19.45 -6.18 1.46
CA LYS A 235 -18.01 -6.00 1.51
C LYS A 235 -17.62 -4.55 1.32
N ASP A 236 -16.61 -4.13 2.03
CA ASP A 236 -16.02 -2.82 1.85
C ASP A 236 -14.86 -2.90 0.85
N VAL A 237 -14.65 -1.83 0.10
CA VAL A 237 -13.43 -1.68 -0.69
C VAL A 237 -12.27 -1.41 0.27
N GLY A 238 -11.40 -2.40 0.44
CA GLY A 238 -10.23 -2.26 1.29
C GLY A 238 -9.14 -1.40 0.64
N PHE A 239 -8.83 -1.66 -0.64
CA PHE A 239 -7.77 -0.96 -1.35
C PHE A 239 -8.02 -0.91 -2.85
N ILE A 240 -7.65 0.22 -3.47
CA ILE A 240 -7.37 0.30 -4.90
C ILE A 240 -5.90 -0.12 -5.07
N VAL A 241 -5.66 -1.30 -5.61
CA VAL A 241 -4.30 -1.82 -5.83
C VAL A 241 -3.72 -1.17 -7.08
N THR A 242 -2.49 -0.68 -6.98
CA THR A 242 -1.83 0.03 -8.08
C THR A 242 -0.40 -0.44 -8.29
N ASP A 243 0.10 -0.29 -9.50
CA ASP A 243 1.52 -0.38 -9.79
C ASP A 243 2.31 0.85 -9.27
N ILE A 244 3.62 0.88 -9.51
CA ILE A 244 4.50 2.00 -9.12
C ILE A 244 4.14 3.33 -9.83
N ASN A 245 3.44 3.28 -10.96
CA ASN A 245 2.95 4.44 -11.71
C ASN A 245 1.52 4.83 -11.29
N ARG A 246 1.02 4.24 -10.20
CA ARG A 246 -0.35 4.44 -9.72
C ARG A 246 -1.44 4.02 -10.72
N LYS A 247 -1.11 3.15 -11.67
CA LYS A 247 -2.11 2.53 -12.54
C LYS A 247 -2.92 1.53 -11.75
N MET A 248 -4.25 1.64 -11.82
CA MET A 248 -5.15 0.71 -11.16
C MET A 248 -4.97 -0.69 -11.74
N GLU A 249 -4.59 -1.64 -10.91
CA GLU A 249 -4.41 -3.04 -11.25
C GLU A 249 -5.58 -3.91 -10.81
N SER A 250 -6.15 -3.62 -9.66
CA SER A 250 -7.33 -4.29 -9.12
C SER A 250 -7.97 -3.52 -7.97
N ILE A 251 -9.16 -3.94 -7.60
CA ILE A 251 -9.83 -3.57 -6.35
C ILE A 251 -9.75 -4.77 -5.41
N ARG A 252 -9.22 -4.57 -4.20
CA ARG A 252 -9.25 -5.56 -3.13
C ARG A 252 -10.36 -5.23 -2.14
N TYR A 253 -11.23 -6.19 -1.90
CA TYR A 253 -12.30 -6.09 -0.92
C TYR A 253 -11.89 -6.73 0.40
N SER A 254 -12.44 -6.20 1.47
CA SER A 254 -12.33 -6.72 2.83
C SER A 254 -13.40 -7.80 3.11
N GLY A 255 -13.41 -8.32 4.32
CA GLY A 255 -14.29 -9.37 4.81
C GLY A 255 -13.52 -10.40 5.60
N PHE A 256 -14.08 -11.60 5.80
CA PHE A 256 -13.37 -12.69 6.47
C PHE A 256 -12.11 -13.12 5.73
N THR A 257 -12.17 -13.11 4.40
CA THR A 257 -11.05 -13.32 3.50
C THR A 257 -11.04 -12.23 2.44
N PRO A 258 -9.88 -11.84 1.90
CA PRO A 258 -9.83 -10.89 0.81
C PRO A 258 -10.52 -11.45 -0.43
N SER A 259 -11.06 -10.58 -1.25
CA SER A 259 -11.45 -10.89 -2.63
C SER A 259 -11.00 -9.78 -3.54
N TYR A 260 -10.95 -10.05 -4.84
CA TYR A 260 -10.43 -9.08 -5.81
C TYR A 260 -11.37 -8.94 -6.99
N SER A 261 -11.36 -7.76 -7.59
CA SER A 261 -11.89 -7.48 -8.91
C SER A 261 -10.78 -6.91 -9.78
N PHE A 262 -10.46 -7.60 -10.85
CA PHE A 262 -9.45 -7.19 -11.82
C PHE A 262 -10.13 -6.65 -13.07
N PRO A 263 -9.54 -5.65 -13.79
CA PRO A 263 -10.03 -5.23 -15.09
C PRO A 263 -10.03 -6.34 -16.14
N ASP A 264 -9.04 -7.24 -16.09
CA ASP A 264 -8.92 -8.38 -16.99
C ASP A 264 -9.69 -9.60 -16.47
N GLN A 265 -10.52 -10.21 -17.31
CA GLN A 265 -11.33 -11.39 -16.95
C GLN A 265 -10.48 -12.61 -16.62
N LYS A 266 -9.36 -12.81 -17.31
CA LYS A 266 -8.45 -13.94 -17.03
C LYS A 266 -7.80 -13.83 -15.66
N ASP A 267 -7.58 -12.61 -15.18
CA ASP A 267 -7.05 -12.37 -13.83
C ASP A 267 -8.11 -12.69 -12.77
N ASN A 268 -9.38 -12.36 -13.02
CA ASN A 268 -10.49 -12.76 -12.16
C ASN A 268 -10.61 -14.29 -12.07
N GLU A 269 -10.51 -14.99 -13.21
CA GLU A 269 -10.53 -16.45 -13.26
C GLU A 269 -9.34 -17.09 -12.53
N THR A 270 -8.15 -16.51 -12.69
CA THR A 270 -6.93 -16.95 -12.00
C THR A 270 -7.08 -16.79 -10.47
N TYR A 271 -7.59 -15.65 -10.02
CA TYR A 271 -7.81 -15.44 -8.60
C TYR A 271 -8.90 -16.36 -8.04
N LYS A 272 -9.99 -16.55 -8.78
CA LYS A 272 -11.06 -17.49 -8.41
C LYS A 272 -10.51 -18.89 -8.22
N MET A 273 -9.72 -19.40 -9.14
CA MET A 273 -9.06 -20.72 -9.04
C MET A 273 -8.21 -20.82 -7.76
N LEU A 274 -7.41 -19.80 -7.44
CA LEU A 274 -6.60 -19.76 -6.23
C LEU A 274 -7.45 -19.76 -4.95
N SER A 275 -8.50 -18.95 -4.90
CA SER A 275 -9.38 -18.84 -3.72
C SER A 275 -10.21 -20.11 -3.51
N GLU A 276 -10.62 -20.80 -4.58
CA GLU A 276 -11.30 -22.09 -4.51
C GLU A 276 -10.36 -23.23 -4.10
N TYR A 277 -9.09 -23.15 -4.42
CA TYR A 277 -8.08 -24.12 -3.99
C TYR A 277 -7.73 -23.97 -2.48
N TYR A 278 -7.89 -22.78 -1.92
CA TYR A 278 -7.64 -22.47 -0.50
C TYR A 278 -8.88 -21.87 0.18
N PRO A 279 -10.00 -22.62 0.27
CA PRO A 279 -11.30 -22.08 0.68
C PRO A 279 -11.34 -21.67 2.17
N ALA A 280 -10.44 -22.19 2.99
CA ALA A 280 -10.35 -21.92 4.42
C ALA A 280 -9.17 -21.01 4.79
N SER A 281 -8.59 -20.30 3.81
CA SER A 281 -7.46 -19.38 4.02
C SER A 281 -7.63 -18.10 3.24
N SER A 282 -6.92 -17.06 3.64
CA SER A 282 -6.80 -15.82 2.90
C SER A 282 -5.71 -15.95 1.85
N VAL A 283 -6.02 -15.56 0.62
CA VAL A 283 -5.11 -15.50 -0.51
C VAL A 283 -4.92 -14.05 -0.91
N TYR A 284 -3.74 -13.51 -0.68
CA TYR A 284 -3.37 -12.15 -1.08
C TYR A 284 -2.53 -12.19 -2.35
N VAL A 285 -2.85 -11.34 -3.33
CA VAL A 285 -1.98 -11.07 -4.48
C VAL A 285 -1.05 -9.94 -4.09
N GLU A 286 0.23 -10.26 -3.89
CA GLU A 286 1.23 -9.31 -3.40
C GLU A 286 1.91 -8.55 -4.54
N ASP A 287 2.19 -9.24 -5.65
CA ASP A 287 2.84 -8.64 -6.81
C ASP A 287 2.65 -9.50 -8.05
N ARG A 288 2.91 -8.93 -9.22
CA ARG A 288 2.80 -9.60 -10.52
C ARG A 288 4.00 -9.25 -11.40
N SER A 289 4.45 -10.22 -12.21
CA SER A 289 5.47 -9.93 -13.23
C SER A 289 4.92 -8.97 -14.31
N THR A 290 5.80 -8.21 -14.95
CA THR A 290 5.41 -7.23 -16.00
C THR A 290 4.62 -7.84 -17.14
N ASP A 291 4.88 -9.11 -17.48
CA ASP A 291 4.16 -9.89 -18.49
C ASP A 291 2.90 -10.58 -17.95
N ASN A 292 2.59 -10.38 -16.66
CA ASN A 292 1.47 -10.98 -15.93
C ASN A 292 1.48 -12.52 -15.89
N ASN A 293 2.59 -13.17 -16.25
CA ASN A 293 2.70 -14.63 -16.26
C ASN A 293 3.01 -15.23 -14.89
N LYS A 294 3.57 -14.44 -13.97
CA LYS A 294 3.87 -14.88 -12.62
C LYS A 294 3.21 -13.98 -11.59
N TRP A 295 2.52 -14.62 -10.65
CA TRP A 295 1.93 -13.93 -9.51
C TRP A 295 2.63 -14.34 -8.22
N LEU A 296 3.05 -13.39 -7.44
CA LEU A 296 3.44 -13.61 -6.05
C LEU A 296 2.18 -13.57 -5.19
N VAL A 297 1.89 -14.68 -4.52
CA VAL A 297 0.74 -14.77 -3.64
C VAL A 297 1.19 -15.13 -2.22
N HIS A 298 0.50 -14.57 -1.24
CA HIS A 298 0.65 -14.89 0.17
C HIS A 298 -0.60 -15.62 0.65
N ILE A 299 -0.42 -16.82 1.20
CA ILE A 299 -1.50 -17.67 1.66
C ILE A 299 -1.34 -17.88 3.16
N THR A 300 -2.38 -17.53 3.92
CA THR A 300 -2.36 -17.59 5.38
C THR A 300 -3.74 -17.95 5.91
N GLY A 301 -3.81 -18.79 6.92
CA GLY A 301 -5.06 -19.33 7.46
C GLY A 301 -4.93 -20.80 7.81
N ASN A 302 -5.94 -21.61 7.50
CA ASN A 302 -5.91 -23.05 7.85
C ASN A 302 -4.91 -23.88 7.02
N ASP A 303 -4.48 -23.39 5.86
CA ASP A 303 -3.52 -24.08 5.00
C ASP A 303 -2.06 -23.71 5.28
N GLY A 304 -1.81 -22.86 6.25
CA GLY A 304 -0.45 -22.49 6.65
C GLY A 304 -0.35 -21.20 7.46
N ALA A 305 0.77 -21.07 8.18
CA ALA A 305 1.07 -19.92 9.03
C ALA A 305 1.57 -18.69 8.24
N GLY A 306 1.42 -18.67 6.92
CA GLY A 306 1.91 -17.61 6.03
C GLY A 306 2.96 -18.17 5.06
N ASP A 307 2.51 -18.50 3.86
CA ASP A 307 3.35 -19.00 2.78
C ASP A 307 3.35 -18.04 1.62
N TYR A 308 4.53 -17.59 1.21
CA TYR A 308 4.71 -16.89 -0.06
C TYR A 308 4.95 -17.91 -1.18
N ARG A 309 4.14 -17.81 -2.23
CA ARG A 309 4.18 -18.72 -3.37
C ARG A 309 4.21 -17.95 -4.68
N ILE A 310 4.86 -18.52 -5.70
CA ILE A 310 4.79 -18.02 -7.08
C ILE A 310 3.88 -18.95 -7.87
N LEU A 311 2.82 -18.37 -8.42
CA LEU A 311 2.01 -19.00 -9.45
C LEU A 311 2.64 -18.72 -10.83
N ASP A 312 3.04 -19.76 -11.54
CA ASP A 312 3.36 -19.71 -12.96
C ASP A 312 2.07 -20.03 -13.74
N ARG A 313 1.48 -19.01 -14.35
CA ARG A 313 0.14 -19.10 -14.97
C ARG A 313 0.15 -19.93 -16.24
N GLU A 314 1.25 -19.91 -17.02
CA GLU A 314 1.39 -20.73 -18.22
C GLU A 314 1.45 -22.22 -17.90
N LYS A 315 2.18 -22.57 -16.83
CA LYS A 315 2.37 -23.96 -16.38
C LYS A 315 1.31 -24.42 -15.40
N VAL A 316 0.45 -23.51 -14.94
CA VAL A 316 -0.52 -23.74 -13.85
C VAL A 316 0.18 -24.38 -12.62
N LYS A 317 1.36 -23.85 -12.28
CA LYS A 317 2.19 -24.38 -11.20
C LYS A 317 2.33 -23.37 -10.08
N LEU A 318 1.96 -23.79 -8.86
CA LEU A 318 2.11 -22.99 -7.65
C LEU A 318 3.29 -23.54 -6.83
N GLN A 319 4.34 -22.71 -6.65
CA GLN A 319 5.57 -23.08 -5.97
C GLN A 319 5.78 -22.24 -4.71
N LYS A 320 5.93 -22.87 -3.57
CA LYS A 320 6.32 -22.22 -2.31
C LYS A 320 7.75 -21.72 -2.41
N ILE A 321 7.97 -20.46 -2.03
CA ILE A 321 9.31 -19.82 -2.05
C ILE A 321 9.77 -19.41 -0.65
N LEU A 322 8.84 -19.10 0.26
CA LEU A 322 9.15 -18.64 1.60
C LEU A 322 8.00 -19.01 2.55
N ALA A 323 8.34 -19.36 3.79
CA ALA A 323 7.38 -19.41 4.90
C ALA A 323 7.65 -18.23 5.83
N GLU A 324 6.58 -17.55 6.25
CA GLU A 324 6.67 -16.47 7.25
C GLU A 324 7.07 -17.05 8.61
N TYR A 325 6.52 -18.22 8.95
CA TYR A 325 6.82 -18.96 10.19
C TYR A 325 7.25 -20.40 9.84
N PRO A 326 8.53 -20.60 9.47
CA PRO A 326 9.00 -21.90 8.95
C PRO A 326 8.95 -23.03 9.99
N ASP A 327 9.03 -22.69 11.28
CA ASP A 327 9.05 -23.67 12.39
C ASP A 327 7.67 -24.03 12.92
N ILE A 328 6.60 -23.46 12.38
CA ILE A 328 5.22 -23.78 12.77
C ILE A 328 4.74 -24.96 11.94
N ALA A 329 4.69 -26.14 12.57
CA ALA A 329 4.29 -27.39 11.93
C ALA A 329 2.77 -27.63 11.95
N ALA A 330 2.06 -27.11 12.94
CA ALA A 330 0.62 -27.27 13.08
C ALA A 330 -0.01 -26.03 13.68
N ILE A 331 -1.20 -25.69 13.18
CA ILE A 331 -1.97 -24.53 13.62
C ILE A 331 -3.34 -24.98 14.12
N GLY A 332 -3.93 -24.23 15.05
CA GLY A 332 -5.31 -24.38 15.47
C GLY A 332 -6.27 -24.04 14.34
N GLU A 333 -7.44 -24.64 14.35
CA GLU A 333 -8.46 -24.40 13.36
C GLU A 333 -9.03 -22.98 13.48
N ILE A 334 -9.04 -22.25 12.37
CA ILE A 334 -9.54 -20.88 12.28
C ILE A 334 -10.90 -20.90 11.58
N ARG A 335 -11.94 -20.44 12.27
CA ARG A 335 -13.31 -20.38 11.75
C ARG A 335 -13.81 -18.96 11.65
N ALA A 336 -14.36 -18.60 10.51
CA ALA A 336 -15.20 -17.42 10.37
C ALA A 336 -16.60 -17.74 10.90
N ILE A 337 -17.07 -16.97 11.87
CA ILE A 337 -18.39 -17.16 12.48
C ILE A 337 -19.13 -15.83 12.55
N ASN A 338 -20.44 -15.93 12.82
CA ASN A 338 -21.26 -14.78 13.18
C ASN A 338 -22.04 -15.11 14.45
N TYR A 339 -22.16 -14.15 15.35
CA TYR A 339 -23.03 -14.25 16.50
C TYR A 339 -23.91 -13.00 16.63
N LYS A 340 -24.96 -13.06 17.44
CA LYS A 340 -25.83 -11.90 17.71
C LYS A 340 -25.44 -11.22 19.00
N ALA A 341 -25.27 -9.91 18.96
CA ALA A 341 -25.18 -9.07 20.15
C ALA A 341 -26.55 -9.04 20.88
N ARG A 342 -26.59 -8.47 22.10
CA ARG A 342 -27.83 -8.43 22.91
C ARG A 342 -28.98 -7.71 22.24
N ASP A 343 -28.69 -6.72 21.42
CA ASP A 343 -29.65 -5.93 20.63
C ASP A 343 -30.00 -6.56 19.27
N GLY A 344 -29.47 -7.77 18.99
CA GLY A 344 -29.72 -8.52 17.77
C GLY A 344 -28.75 -8.23 16.62
N LEU A 345 -27.85 -7.23 16.74
CA LEU A 345 -26.85 -6.94 15.71
C LEU A 345 -25.98 -8.19 15.44
N LYS A 346 -25.84 -8.52 14.16
CA LYS A 346 -24.96 -9.61 13.71
C LYS A 346 -23.50 -9.16 13.78
N ILE A 347 -22.72 -9.86 14.60
CA ILE A 347 -21.30 -9.56 14.79
C ILE A 347 -20.46 -10.65 14.09
N PRO A 348 -19.70 -10.30 13.05
CA PRO A 348 -18.71 -11.22 12.47
C PRO A 348 -17.56 -11.45 13.46
N ALA A 349 -16.99 -12.65 13.49
CA ALA A 349 -15.87 -12.94 14.37
C ALA A 349 -15.00 -14.07 13.81
N ILE A 350 -13.75 -14.10 14.25
CA ILE A 350 -12.84 -15.24 14.02
C ILE A 350 -12.78 -16.04 15.31
N LEU A 351 -13.02 -17.34 15.22
CA LEU A 351 -12.88 -18.31 16.31
C LEU A 351 -11.70 -19.23 16.00
N THR A 352 -10.68 -19.20 16.85
CA THR A 352 -9.55 -20.12 16.78
C THR A 352 -9.67 -21.19 17.85
N LEU A 353 -9.55 -22.46 17.45
CA LEU A 353 -9.73 -23.66 18.27
C LEU A 353 -8.46 -24.52 18.26
N PRO A 354 -8.22 -25.35 19.33
CA PRO A 354 -7.10 -26.28 19.35
C PRO A 354 -7.02 -27.17 18.12
N THR A 355 -5.81 -27.50 17.70
CA THR A 355 -5.55 -28.40 16.56
C THR A 355 -6.24 -29.76 16.72
N ASP A 356 -6.15 -30.31 17.94
CA ASP A 356 -6.76 -31.59 18.27
C ASP A 356 -8.27 -31.44 18.51
N PRO A 357 -9.16 -32.03 17.69
CA PRO A 357 -10.61 -31.95 17.86
C PRO A 357 -11.12 -32.49 19.20
N GLU A 358 -10.46 -33.49 19.76
CA GLU A 358 -10.88 -34.10 21.05
C GLU A 358 -10.69 -33.14 22.24
N LYS A 359 -9.78 -32.19 22.09
CA LYS A 359 -9.51 -31.14 23.09
C LYS A 359 -10.43 -29.92 22.96
N ARG A 360 -11.46 -29.95 22.10
CA ARG A 360 -12.34 -28.79 21.84
C ARG A 360 -13.61 -28.78 22.72
N LYS A 361 -13.69 -29.60 23.76
CA LYS A 361 -14.85 -29.64 24.66
C LYS A 361 -14.60 -28.83 25.92
N ASN A 362 -15.58 -28.01 26.31
CA ASN A 362 -15.56 -27.23 27.57
C ASN A 362 -14.33 -26.29 27.68
N LEU A 363 -13.89 -25.71 26.59
CA LEU A 363 -12.74 -24.81 26.58
C LEU A 363 -13.05 -23.50 27.29
N PRO A 364 -12.14 -22.96 28.09
CA PRO A 364 -12.20 -21.57 28.50
C PRO A 364 -12.02 -20.68 27.26
N LEU A 365 -12.86 -19.63 27.17
CA LEU A 365 -12.88 -18.70 26.04
C LEU A 365 -12.12 -17.42 26.39
N ILE A 366 -11.21 -17.02 25.52
CA ILE A 366 -10.58 -15.70 25.55
C ILE A 366 -11.18 -14.83 24.44
N ALA A 367 -11.74 -13.68 24.81
CA ALA A 367 -12.11 -12.65 23.85
C ALA A 367 -10.88 -11.75 23.59
N LEU A 368 -10.46 -11.67 22.33
CA LEU A 368 -9.29 -10.92 21.86
C LEU A 368 -9.72 -9.90 20.79
N PRO A 369 -10.33 -8.78 21.17
CA PRO A 369 -10.75 -7.77 20.20
C PRO A 369 -9.55 -7.04 19.58
N HIS A 370 -9.64 -6.73 18.27
CA HIS A 370 -8.67 -5.88 17.60
C HIS A 370 -8.69 -4.43 18.12
N GLY A 371 -7.61 -3.69 17.87
CA GLY A 371 -7.55 -2.26 18.09
C GLY A 371 -8.21 -1.46 16.96
N GLY A 372 -8.37 -0.16 17.16
CA GLY A 372 -8.93 0.74 16.15
C GLY A 372 -9.84 1.78 16.79
N PRO A 373 -11.18 1.80 16.64
CA PRO A 373 -12.09 0.70 16.20
C PRO A 373 -12.16 0.44 14.70
N ALA A 374 -11.84 1.41 13.84
CA ALA A 374 -11.90 1.28 12.38
C ALA A 374 -10.83 0.31 11.83
N SER A 375 -10.93 -0.96 12.19
CA SER A 375 -10.11 -2.09 11.76
C SER A 375 -10.95 -3.37 11.72
N HIS A 376 -10.38 -4.51 11.38
CA HIS A 376 -11.05 -5.83 11.48
C HIS A 376 -10.03 -6.96 11.50
N ASP A 377 -10.47 -8.08 12.07
CA ASP A 377 -9.77 -9.37 12.01
C ASP A 377 -10.27 -10.22 10.83
N THR A 378 -9.36 -10.94 10.21
CA THR A 378 -9.59 -11.80 9.05
C THR A 378 -9.16 -13.23 9.32
N VAL A 379 -9.55 -14.16 8.46
CA VAL A 379 -9.04 -15.54 8.47
C VAL A 379 -7.56 -15.51 8.07
N ARG A 380 -6.68 -15.54 9.06
CA ARG A 380 -5.23 -15.59 8.88
C ARG A 380 -4.56 -16.21 10.09
N PHE A 381 -3.30 -16.61 9.95
CA PHE A 381 -2.48 -16.97 11.09
C PHE A 381 -2.26 -15.74 11.98
N ASP A 382 -2.77 -15.80 13.21
CA ASP A 382 -2.49 -14.82 14.26
C ASP A 382 -1.68 -15.52 15.36
N TRP A 383 -0.43 -15.11 15.55
CA TRP A 383 0.49 -15.80 16.45
C TRP A 383 0.01 -15.80 17.91
N LEU A 384 -0.69 -14.73 18.36
CA LEU A 384 -1.20 -14.65 19.72
C LEU A 384 -2.42 -15.55 19.91
N ALA A 385 -3.38 -15.53 19.00
CA ALA A 385 -4.52 -16.42 19.02
C ALA A 385 -4.07 -17.90 18.96
N GLN A 386 -3.11 -18.21 18.09
CA GLN A 386 -2.54 -19.56 17.97
C GLN A 386 -1.78 -20.00 19.23
N TYR A 387 -1.00 -19.11 19.84
CA TYR A 387 -0.31 -19.38 21.09
C TYR A 387 -1.29 -19.70 22.23
N LEU A 388 -2.32 -18.87 22.42
CA LEU A 388 -3.36 -19.09 23.45
C LEU A 388 -4.11 -20.40 23.20
N THR A 389 -4.43 -20.70 21.95
CA THR A 389 -5.10 -21.93 21.54
C THR A 389 -4.23 -23.16 21.83
N ALA A 390 -2.92 -23.08 21.58
CA ALA A 390 -1.97 -24.14 21.96
C ALA A 390 -1.88 -24.38 23.49
N LYS A 391 -2.27 -23.36 24.30
CA LYS A 391 -2.39 -23.47 25.77
C LYS A 391 -3.74 -24.01 26.23
N GLY A 392 -4.64 -24.39 25.33
CA GLY A 392 -5.91 -25.01 25.64
C GLY A 392 -7.09 -24.05 25.77
N TYR A 393 -7.01 -22.88 25.22
CA TYR A 393 -8.11 -21.91 25.15
C TYR A 393 -8.81 -21.96 23.78
N ALA A 394 -10.09 -21.64 23.74
CA ALA A 394 -10.72 -21.12 22.53
C ALA A 394 -10.48 -19.60 22.47
N VAL A 395 -10.18 -19.04 21.30
CA VAL A 395 -9.94 -17.60 21.14
C VAL A 395 -10.96 -17.01 20.18
N LEU A 396 -11.73 -16.03 20.64
CA LEU A 396 -12.71 -15.30 19.85
C LEU A 396 -12.18 -13.89 19.56
N GLN A 397 -12.01 -13.58 18.29
CA GLN A 397 -11.65 -12.24 17.79
C GLN A 397 -12.91 -11.61 17.16
N PRO A 398 -13.68 -10.81 17.90
CA PRO A 398 -14.90 -10.20 17.40
C PRO A 398 -14.60 -8.98 16.53
N ASN A 399 -15.22 -8.92 15.35
CA ASN A 399 -15.34 -7.69 14.57
C ASN A 399 -16.57 -6.93 15.08
N PHE A 400 -16.39 -6.23 16.20
CA PHE A 400 -17.45 -5.56 16.94
C PHE A 400 -17.96 -4.33 16.17
N ARG A 401 -19.04 -3.70 16.65
CA ARG A 401 -19.59 -2.47 16.06
C ARG A 401 -18.52 -1.37 15.95
N GLY A 402 -18.48 -0.67 14.82
CA GLY A 402 -17.40 0.24 14.46
C GLY A 402 -16.27 -0.41 13.64
N SER A 403 -16.25 -1.77 13.54
CA SER A 403 -15.27 -2.46 12.68
C SER A 403 -15.55 -2.20 11.21
N THR A 404 -14.45 -2.07 10.42
CA THR A 404 -14.50 -1.99 8.95
C THR A 404 -14.56 -3.39 8.33
N GLY A 405 -14.73 -3.47 7.02
CA GLY A 405 -14.58 -4.70 6.24
C GLY A 405 -15.83 -5.55 6.11
N PHE A 406 -16.94 -5.19 6.76
CA PHE A 406 -18.20 -5.93 6.77
C PHE A 406 -19.41 -5.07 6.41
N GLY A 407 -19.18 -3.96 5.75
CA GLY A 407 -20.21 -3.04 5.28
C GLY A 407 -20.41 -1.83 6.20
N TYR A 408 -20.94 -0.79 5.58
CA TYR A 408 -21.19 0.51 6.20
C TYR A 408 -22.05 0.43 7.47
N GLU A 409 -23.01 -0.50 7.51
CA GLU A 409 -23.94 -0.68 8.62
C GLU A 409 -23.23 -1.10 9.92
N LEU A 410 -22.31 -2.07 9.85
CA LEU A 410 -21.52 -2.49 11.01
C LEU A 410 -20.56 -1.37 11.45
N LYS A 411 -19.93 -0.68 10.50
CA LYS A 411 -19.03 0.43 10.77
C LYS A 411 -19.72 1.56 11.52
N ASN A 412 -20.85 2.03 11.01
CA ASN A 412 -21.61 3.14 11.61
C ASN A 412 -22.35 2.75 12.90
N SER A 413 -22.62 1.48 13.14
CA SER A 413 -23.25 1.05 14.40
C SER A 413 -22.36 1.28 15.63
N GLY A 414 -21.10 1.68 15.44
CA GLY A 414 -20.18 2.08 16.50
C GLY A 414 -20.28 3.56 16.88
N ASP A 415 -20.91 4.38 16.08
CA ASP A 415 -21.14 5.81 16.33
C ASP A 415 -22.38 5.94 17.24
N GLY A 416 -22.14 6.10 18.54
CA GLY A 416 -23.17 6.12 19.57
C GLY A 416 -23.44 7.46 20.18
#